data_9043a404dc2412fa69662ea1c52527a9
#
_entry.id   9043a404dc2412fa69662ea1c52527a9
#
_cell.length_a   1.000
_cell.length_b   1.000
_cell.length_c   1.000
_cell.angle_alpha   90.00
_cell.angle_beta   90.00
_cell.angle_gamma   90.00
#
_symmetry.space_group_name_H-M   'P 1'
#
loop_
_entity.id
_entity.type
_entity.pdbx_description
1 polymer ?
#
loop_
_entity_poly.entity_id
_entity_poly.type
_entity_poly.pdbx_seq_one_letter_code
_entity_poly.pdbx_strand_id
1 'polypeptide(L)'
;LYAVEHAGSDIGTSAAIQSMHTFITATQRRRDLLLSQRAPECDTTKRLSRHYDDVLDPILLRARQATDYFLLIGPPGTGKTSRALRFIVEEELSDEEGQVLLMSYTNRAVDEICSMLCDAGIDFIRIGGEWSCDPRFRPRLISHAIDSDARLDTIAAKIRSVRVIVGTTS
;
A
#
# COMPACT_ATOMS: atom_id res chain seq x y z
N LEU A 1 -13.11 -27.35 38.16
CA LEU A 1 -13.07 -27.27 36.68
C LEU A 1 -12.16 -26.09 36.32
N TYR A 2 -11.02 -26.34 35.68
CA TYR A 2 -10.14 -25.29 35.17
C TYR A 2 -10.34 -25.25 33.68
N ALA A 3 -10.71 -24.10 33.11
CA ALA A 3 -10.71 -23.86 31.68
C ALA A 3 -9.40 -23.16 31.29
N VAL A 4 -8.68 -23.67 30.32
CA VAL A 4 -7.54 -23.00 29.70
C VAL A 4 -8.07 -22.26 28.48
N GLU A 5 -8.19 -20.95 28.57
CA GLU A 5 -8.44 -20.10 27.40
C GLU A 5 -7.13 -19.82 26.67
N HIS A 6 -7.11 -20.06 25.38
CA HIS A 6 -6.01 -19.67 24.53
C HIS A 6 -6.08 -18.15 24.36
N ALA A 7 -5.28 -17.41 25.12
CA ALA A 7 -5.09 -15.97 24.88
C ALA A 7 -4.30 -15.81 23.58
N GLY A 8 -5.01 -15.69 22.46
CA GLY A 8 -4.41 -15.24 21.20
C GLY A 8 -3.81 -13.86 21.41
N SER A 9 -2.62 -13.60 20.88
CA SER A 9 -2.02 -12.26 20.94
C SER A 9 -2.98 -11.30 20.23
N ASP A 10 -3.53 -10.35 20.96
CA ASP A 10 -4.42 -9.32 20.42
C ASP A 10 -3.60 -8.23 19.72
N ILE A 11 -2.99 -8.61 18.61
CA ILE A 11 -2.18 -7.72 17.76
C ILE A 11 -3.02 -6.56 17.27
N GLY A 12 -4.31 -6.79 16.97
CA GLY A 12 -5.24 -5.77 16.49
C GLY A 12 -5.47 -4.67 17.53
N THR A 13 -5.70 -5.01 18.79
CA THR A 13 -5.91 -4.02 19.85
C THR A 13 -4.63 -3.22 20.12
N SER A 14 -3.47 -3.85 20.14
CA SER A 14 -2.19 -3.15 20.30
C SER A 14 -1.94 -2.14 19.18
N ALA A 15 -2.19 -2.51 17.94
CA ALA A 15 -2.07 -1.63 16.78
C ALA A 15 -3.07 -0.46 16.83
N ALA A 16 -4.31 -0.72 17.26
CA ALA A 16 -5.33 0.31 17.43
C ALA A 16 -4.95 1.33 18.51
N ILE A 17 -4.47 0.87 19.67
CA ILE A 17 -4.00 1.76 20.76
C ILE A 17 -2.83 2.62 20.26
N GLN A 18 -1.87 2.03 19.59
CA GLN A 18 -0.73 2.76 19.04
C GLN A 18 -1.16 3.79 17.99
N SER A 19 -2.13 3.44 17.15
CA SER A 19 -2.69 4.36 16.16
C SER A 19 -3.41 5.54 16.82
N MET A 20 -4.18 5.30 17.89
CA MET A 20 -4.81 6.36 18.67
C MET A 20 -3.79 7.26 19.34
N HIS A 21 -2.73 6.70 19.93
CA HIS A 21 -1.64 7.49 20.51
C HIS A 21 -0.97 8.36 19.44
N THR A 22 -0.67 7.79 18.27
CA THR A 22 -0.10 8.53 17.14
C THR A 22 -1.02 9.65 16.67
N PHE A 23 -2.34 9.41 16.63
CA PHE A 23 -3.31 10.44 16.28
C PHE A 23 -3.35 11.58 17.31
N ILE A 24 -3.40 11.26 18.61
CA ILE A 24 -3.46 12.28 19.69
C ILE A 24 -2.21 13.15 19.69
N THR A 25 -1.04 12.55 19.44
CA THR A 25 0.25 13.24 19.41
C THR A 25 0.60 13.89 18.07
N ALA A 26 -0.21 13.65 17.03
CA ALA A 26 -0.02 14.27 15.72
C ALA A 26 -0.20 15.79 15.78
N THR A 27 0.35 16.48 14.77
CA THR A 27 0.16 17.93 14.61
C THR A 27 -1.32 18.28 14.47
N GLN A 28 -1.71 19.49 14.91
CA GLN A 28 -3.09 19.97 14.78
C GLN A 28 -3.59 19.85 13.33
N ARG A 29 -2.78 20.27 12.35
CA ARG A 29 -3.10 20.19 10.92
C ARG A 29 -3.48 18.77 10.46
N ARG A 30 -2.77 17.75 10.99
CA ARG A 30 -3.02 16.33 10.65
C ARG A 30 -4.29 15.83 11.33
N ARG A 31 -4.54 16.22 12.57
CA ARG A 31 -5.78 15.90 13.28
C ARG A 31 -7.00 16.52 12.61
N ASP A 32 -6.92 17.80 12.23
CA ASP A 32 -7.99 18.54 11.55
C ASP A 32 -8.38 17.88 10.22
N LEU A 33 -7.39 17.38 9.46
CA LEU A 33 -7.64 16.62 8.24
C LEU A 33 -8.43 15.34 8.52
N LEU A 34 -7.98 14.52 9.51
CA LEU A 34 -8.60 13.25 9.84
C LEU A 34 -9.99 13.41 10.48
N LEU A 35 -10.23 14.53 11.17
CA LEU A 35 -11.53 14.89 11.76
C LEU A 35 -12.43 15.67 10.79
N SER A 36 -12.05 15.79 9.52
CA SER A 36 -12.77 16.56 8.51
C SER A 36 -12.98 18.05 8.87
N GLN A 37 -12.15 18.61 9.73
CA GLN A 37 -12.13 20.03 10.08
C GLN A 37 -11.33 20.87 9.08
N ARG A 38 -10.56 20.21 8.22
CA ARG A 38 -9.82 20.77 7.10
C ARG A 38 -10.06 19.94 5.85
N ALA A 39 -10.28 20.58 4.73
CA ALA A 39 -10.33 19.88 3.45
C ALA A 39 -8.93 19.34 3.04
N PRO A 40 -8.86 18.22 2.32
CA PRO A 40 -7.62 17.74 1.73
C PRO A 40 -7.09 18.74 0.71
N GLU A 41 -5.78 18.90 0.68
CA GLU A 41 -5.10 19.79 -0.25
C GLU A 41 -4.75 19.06 -1.56
N CYS A 42 -4.64 19.84 -2.64
CA CYS A 42 -4.20 19.34 -3.93
C CYS A 42 -3.24 20.35 -4.58
N ASP A 43 -2.29 19.79 -5.33
CA ASP A 43 -1.36 20.55 -6.15
C ASP A 43 -1.82 20.51 -7.63
N THR A 44 -2.53 21.55 -8.04
CA THR A 44 -3.07 21.64 -9.41
C THR A 44 -2.00 21.90 -10.47
N THR A 45 -0.74 22.09 -10.10
CA THR A 45 0.37 22.24 -11.05
C THR A 45 0.83 20.90 -11.63
N LYS A 46 0.61 19.81 -10.89
CA LYS A 46 0.96 18.45 -11.34
C LYS A 46 0.17 18.04 -12.58
N ARG A 47 0.82 17.30 -13.46
CA ARG A 47 0.25 16.74 -14.70
C ARG A 47 0.54 15.25 -14.77
N LEU A 48 -0.23 14.52 -15.56
CA LEU A 48 0.09 13.13 -15.88
C LEU A 48 1.36 13.07 -16.76
N SER A 49 2.17 12.05 -16.52
CA SER A 49 3.40 11.80 -17.30
C SER A 49 3.07 11.38 -18.75
N ARG A 50 1.92 10.76 -18.96
CA ARG A 50 1.43 10.28 -20.26
C ARG A 50 -0.09 10.14 -20.27
N HIS A 51 -0.64 9.89 -21.44
CA HIS A 51 -2.02 9.42 -21.59
C HIS A 51 -2.12 7.92 -21.25
N TYR A 52 -3.08 7.52 -20.46
CA TYR A 52 -3.36 6.13 -20.06
C TYR A 52 -4.68 5.63 -20.66
N ASP A 53 -5.75 6.39 -20.49
CA ASP A 53 -7.11 6.01 -20.86
C ASP A 53 -8.04 7.22 -20.83
N ASP A 54 -8.85 7.41 -21.87
CA ASP A 54 -9.74 8.58 -22.02
C ASP A 54 -10.71 8.77 -20.83
N VAL A 55 -11.18 7.67 -20.23
CA VAL A 55 -12.13 7.70 -19.10
C VAL A 55 -11.41 7.86 -17.77
N LEU A 56 -10.23 7.26 -17.62
CA LEU A 56 -9.51 7.24 -16.34
C LEU A 56 -8.58 8.43 -16.15
N ASP A 57 -8.07 9.05 -17.20
CA ASP A 57 -7.12 10.17 -17.10
C ASP A 57 -7.60 11.32 -16.20
N PRO A 58 -8.87 11.77 -16.26
CA PRO A 58 -9.35 12.79 -15.32
C PRO A 58 -9.30 12.34 -13.85
N ILE A 59 -9.49 11.04 -13.57
CA ILE A 59 -9.43 10.45 -12.24
C ILE A 59 -7.97 10.34 -11.79
N LEU A 60 -7.09 9.84 -12.67
CA LEU A 60 -5.65 9.70 -12.44
C LEU A 60 -5.01 11.06 -12.16
N LEU A 61 -5.40 12.09 -12.92
CA LEU A 61 -4.90 13.44 -12.69
C LEU A 61 -5.28 13.95 -11.30
N ARG A 62 -6.51 13.73 -10.85
CA ARG A 62 -6.93 14.10 -9.49
C ARG A 62 -6.17 13.31 -8.42
N ALA A 63 -5.92 12.02 -8.64
CA ALA A 63 -5.10 11.21 -7.74
C ALA A 63 -3.67 11.75 -7.66
N ARG A 64 -3.05 12.09 -8.79
CA ARG A 64 -1.70 12.66 -8.88
C ARG A 64 -1.60 14.05 -8.24
N GLN A 65 -2.65 14.85 -8.31
CA GLN A 65 -2.72 16.18 -7.70
C GLN A 65 -2.98 16.14 -6.19
N ALA A 66 -3.53 15.07 -5.65
CA ALA A 66 -3.79 14.95 -4.23
C ALA A 66 -2.46 14.95 -3.43
N THR A 67 -2.37 15.82 -2.42
CA THR A 67 -1.19 15.90 -1.54
C THR A 67 -1.45 15.27 -0.18
N ASP A 68 -2.69 15.20 0.25
CA ASP A 68 -3.08 14.56 1.51
C ASP A 68 -3.61 13.14 1.30
N TYR A 69 -4.74 13.00 0.61
CA TYR A 69 -5.34 11.72 0.23
C TYR A 69 -6.30 11.86 -0.94
N PHE A 70 -6.55 10.75 -1.62
CA PHE A 70 -7.55 10.63 -2.68
C PHE A 70 -8.40 9.38 -2.46
N LEU A 71 -9.72 9.51 -2.59
CA LEU A 71 -10.67 8.38 -2.45
C LEU A 71 -11.25 8.02 -3.81
N LEU A 72 -10.94 6.81 -4.28
CA LEU A 72 -11.51 6.24 -5.49
C LEU A 72 -12.58 5.22 -5.13
N ILE A 73 -13.84 5.58 -5.35
CA ILE A 73 -15.00 4.72 -5.09
C ILE A 73 -15.56 4.23 -6.43
N GLY A 74 -15.86 2.96 -6.50
CA GLY A 74 -16.52 2.37 -7.68
C GLY A 74 -17.05 0.96 -7.40
N PRO A 75 -18.12 0.55 -8.11
CA PRO A 75 -18.68 -0.79 -7.97
C PRO A 75 -17.65 -1.91 -8.24
N PRO A 76 -17.94 -3.16 -7.81
CA PRO A 76 -17.16 -4.31 -8.23
C PRO A 76 -17.14 -4.43 -9.77
N GLY A 77 -16.02 -4.92 -10.34
CA GLY A 77 -15.89 -5.16 -11.77
C GLY A 77 -15.59 -3.91 -12.64
N THR A 78 -15.49 -2.73 -12.06
CA THR A 78 -15.21 -1.48 -12.81
C THR A 78 -13.73 -1.29 -13.17
N GLY A 79 -12.87 -2.26 -12.89
CA GLY A 79 -11.44 -2.17 -13.21
C GLY A 79 -10.62 -1.35 -12.21
N LYS A 80 -11.12 -1.13 -10.97
CA LYS A 80 -10.36 -0.39 -9.95
C LYS A 80 -8.96 -0.95 -9.73
N THR A 81 -8.83 -2.26 -9.54
CA THR A 81 -7.52 -2.90 -9.29
C THR A 81 -6.76 -3.14 -10.58
N SER A 82 -7.41 -3.67 -11.61
CA SER A 82 -6.74 -4.07 -12.85
C SER A 82 -6.30 -2.90 -13.74
N ARG A 83 -7.00 -1.76 -13.68
CA ARG A 83 -6.71 -0.60 -14.53
C ARG A 83 -6.36 0.65 -13.72
N ALA A 84 -7.27 1.16 -12.88
CA ALA A 84 -7.05 2.42 -12.19
C ALA A 84 -5.87 2.34 -11.21
N LEU A 85 -5.80 1.31 -10.35
CA LEU A 85 -4.66 1.13 -9.43
C LEU A 85 -3.35 0.91 -10.19
N ARG A 86 -3.37 0.10 -11.26
CA ARG A 86 -2.21 -0.10 -12.12
C ARG A 86 -1.68 1.22 -12.65
N PHE A 87 -2.52 2.04 -13.26
CA PHE A 87 -2.11 3.31 -13.85
C PHE A 87 -1.64 4.33 -12.79
N ILE A 88 -2.24 4.33 -11.60
CA ILE A 88 -1.75 5.13 -10.46
C ILE A 88 -0.33 4.70 -10.08
N VAL A 89 -0.07 3.40 -9.99
CA VAL A 89 1.27 2.88 -9.70
C VAL A 89 2.26 3.24 -10.79
N GLU A 90 1.91 3.05 -12.05
CA GLU A 90 2.75 3.42 -13.20
C GLU A 90 3.06 4.92 -13.21
N GLU A 91 2.08 5.77 -12.88
CA GLU A 91 2.25 7.22 -12.79
C GLU A 91 3.20 7.62 -11.64
N GLU A 92 3.05 7.02 -10.45
CA GLU A 92 3.96 7.29 -9.33
C GLU A 92 5.39 6.78 -9.61
N LEU A 93 5.52 5.69 -10.37
CA LEU A 93 6.82 5.16 -10.79
C LEU A 93 7.46 5.94 -11.95
N SER A 94 6.74 6.84 -12.60
CA SER A 94 7.31 7.75 -13.60
C SER A 94 8.26 8.78 -12.97
N ASP A 95 8.10 9.05 -11.67
CA ASP A 95 9.04 9.81 -10.87
C ASP A 95 10.17 8.87 -10.42
N GLU A 96 11.44 9.24 -10.64
CA GLU A 96 12.60 8.38 -10.34
C GLU A 96 12.72 8.04 -8.85
N GLU A 97 12.29 8.93 -7.97
CA GLU A 97 12.31 8.74 -6.52
C GLU A 97 11.00 8.16 -5.96
N GLY A 98 9.98 7.99 -6.80
CA GLY A 98 8.65 7.52 -6.40
C GLY A 98 8.71 6.12 -5.78
N GLN A 99 8.16 5.96 -4.59
CA GLN A 99 8.03 4.69 -3.88
C GLN A 99 6.56 4.45 -3.52
N VAL A 100 6.06 3.25 -3.77
CA VAL A 100 4.65 2.89 -3.62
C VAL A 100 4.48 1.76 -2.62
N LEU A 101 3.64 1.95 -1.62
CA LEU A 101 3.18 0.92 -0.71
C LEU A 101 1.73 0.54 -1.03
N LEU A 102 1.51 -0.70 -1.46
CA LEU A 102 0.19 -1.25 -1.76
C LEU A 102 -0.27 -2.14 -0.62
N MET A 103 -1.41 -1.84 -0.05
CA MET A 103 -1.94 -2.58 1.08
C MET A 103 -3.38 -3.03 0.84
N SER A 104 -3.71 -4.22 1.31
CA SER A 104 -5.08 -4.70 1.33
C SER A 104 -5.38 -5.46 2.62
N TYR A 105 -6.65 -5.62 2.94
CA TYR A 105 -7.09 -6.27 4.16
C TYR A 105 -6.88 -7.80 4.12
N THR A 106 -6.96 -8.42 2.95
CA THR A 106 -6.86 -9.87 2.80
C THR A 106 -5.68 -10.30 1.93
N ASN A 107 -5.09 -11.46 2.24
CA ASN A 107 -4.03 -12.04 1.42
C ASN A 107 -4.47 -12.28 -0.03
N ARG A 108 -5.74 -12.68 -0.25
CA ARG A 108 -6.29 -12.89 -1.59
C ARG A 108 -6.26 -11.58 -2.41
N ALA A 109 -6.68 -10.46 -1.82
CA ALA A 109 -6.65 -9.18 -2.51
C ALA A 109 -5.20 -8.69 -2.74
N VAL A 110 -4.28 -9.00 -1.82
CA VAL A 110 -2.84 -8.79 -2.03
C VAL A 110 -2.32 -9.63 -3.20
N ASP A 111 -2.74 -10.88 -3.32
CA ASP A 111 -2.36 -11.75 -4.46
C ASP A 111 -2.92 -11.23 -5.80
N GLU A 112 -4.12 -10.66 -5.82
CA GLU A 112 -4.69 -9.98 -6.99
C GLU A 112 -3.85 -8.76 -7.40
N ILE A 113 -3.39 -7.96 -6.43
CA ILE A 113 -2.45 -6.85 -6.67
C ILE A 113 -1.12 -7.36 -7.21
N CYS A 114 -0.56 -8.42 -6.62
CA CYS A 114 0.68 -9.02 -7.10
C CYS A 114 0.56 -9.53 -8.55
N SER A 115 -0.59 -10.14 -8.90
CA SER A 115 -0.88 -10.58 -10.27
C SER A 115 -0.90 -9.38 -11.24
N MET A 116 -1.59 -8.32 -10.88
CA MET A 116 -1.65 -7.08 -11.67
C MET A 116 -0.26 -6.49 -11.91
N LEU A 117 0.60 -6.45 -10.88
CA LEU A 117 1.97 -5.95 -11.00
C LEU A 117 2.83 -6.83 -11.92
N CYS A 118 2.71 -8.17 -11.81
CA CYS A 118 3.38 -9.10 -12.71
C CYS A 118 2.95 -8.90 -14.16
N ASP A 119 1.64 -8.77 -14.40
CA ASP A 119 1.08 -8.54 -15.75
C ASP A 119 1.55 -7.20 -16.34
N ALA A 120 1.82 -6.21 -15.48
CA ALA A 120 2.35 -4.92 -15.86
C ALA A 120 3.89 -4.88 -16.00
N GLY A 121 4.60 -5.98 -15.66
CA GLY A 121 6.06 -6.02 -15.64
C GLY A 121 6.70 -5.16 -14.56
N ILE A 122 5.95 -4.82 -13.51
CA ILE A 122 6.42 -4.00 -12.40
C ILE A 122 7.06 -4.90 -11.33
N ASP A 123 8.28 -4.60 -10.97
CA ASP A 123 8.98 -5.32 -9.90
C ASP A 123 8.52 -4.86 -8.51
N PHE A 124 8.40 -5.81 -7.57
CA PHE A 124 7.91 -5.52 -6.22
C PHE A 124 8.45 -6.51 -5.19
N ILE A 125 8.41 -6.13 -3.92
CA ILE A 125 8.57 -7.04 -2.78
C ILE A 125 7.23 -7.21 -2.06
N ARG A 126 6.91 -8.46 -1.70
CA ARG A 126 5.77 -8.79 -0.87
C ARG A 126 6.18 -8.95 0.59
N ILE A 127 5.47 -8.29 1.49
CA ILE A 127 5.55 -8.49 2.94
C ILE A 127 4.43 -9.43 3.37
N GLY A 128 4.75 -10.47 4.13
CA GLY A 128 3.79 -11.45 4.64
C GLY A 128 4.41 -12.81 4.89
N GLY A 129 3.60 -13.75 5.38
CA GLY A 129 4.01 -15.12 5.64
C GLY A 129 3.95 -16.00 4.38
N GLU A 130 4.85 -16.95 4.28
CA GLU A 130 4.92 -17.88 3.14
C GLU A 130 3.64 -18.70 2.95
N TRP A 131 3.01 -19.12 4.07
CA TRP A 131 1.80 -19.94 4.05
C TRP A 131 0.54 -19.17 3.70
N SER A 132 0.57 -17.84 3.81
CA SER A 132 -0.54 -16.96 3.47
C SER A 132 -0.40 -16.32 2.08
N CYS A 133 0.60 -16.74 1.31
CA CYS A 133 0.94 -16.22 0.00
C CYS A 133 0.66 -17.26 -1.08
N ASP A 134 0.09 -16.84 -2.20
CA ASP A 134 0.02 -17.70 -3.41
C ASP A 134 1.44 -18.18 -3.78
N PRO A 135 1.66 -19.47 -4.05
CA PRO A 135 2.96 -20.03 -4.40
C PRO A 135 3.69 -19.28 -5.52
N ARG A 136 2.96 -18.69 -6.46
CA ARG A 136 3.53 -17.92 -7.58
C ARG A 136 4.32 -16.70 -7.11
N PHE A 137 3.95 -16.11 -5.96
CA PHE A 137 4.54 -14.89 -5.44
C PHE A 137 5.52 -15.11 -4.27
N ARG A 138 5.72 -16.36 -3.82
CA ARG A 138 6.70 -16.69 -2.78
C ARG A 138 8.11 -16.19 -3.08
N PRO A 139 8.64 -16.29 -4.32
CA PRO A 139 9.96 -15.75 -4.64
C PRO A 139 10.07 -14.21 -4.44
N ARG A 140 8.94 -13.51 -4.36
CA ARG A 140 8.85 -12.07 -4.12
C ARG A 140 8.72 -11.70 -2.64
N LEU A 141 8.63 -12.69 -1.74
CA LEU A 141 8.59 -12.43 -0.30
C LEU A 141 9.91 -11.82 0.16
N ILE A 142 9.81 -10.88 1.08
CA ILE A 142 10.98 -10.24 1.68
C ILE A 142 11.92 -11.27 2.33
N SER A 143 11.36 -12.35 2.90
CA SER A 143 12.13 -13.45 3.48
C SER A 143 12.96 -14.24 2.46
N HIS A 144 12.61 -14.20 1.18
CA HIS A 144 13.39 -14.82 0.09
C HIS A 144 14.32 -13.81 -0.60
N ALA A 145 14.04 -12.52 -0.46
CA ALA A 145 14.84 -11.44 -1.06
C ALA A 145 16.04 -11.04 -0.19
N ILE A 146 16.12 -11.57 1.03
CA ILE A 146 17.12 -11.26 2.04
C ILE A 146 17.62 -12.57 2.64
N ASP A 147 18.94 -12.70 2.82
CA ASP A 147 19.53 -13.85 3.49
C ASP A 147 19.03 -13.96 4.93
N SER A 148 18.81 -15.20 5.42
CA SER A 148 18.28 -15.47 6.78
C SER A 148 19.13 -14.86 7.90
N ASP A 149 20.41 -14.65 7.64
CA ASP A 149 21.38 -14.10 8.60
C ASP A 149 21.68 -12.60 8.35
N ALA A 150 20.86 -11.95 7.49
CA ALA A 150 21.08 -10.54 7.16
C ALA A 150 20.87 -9.64 8.38
N ARG A 151 21.76 -8.67 8.55
CA ARG A 151 21.65 -7.64 9.59
C ARG A 151 20.44 -6.74 9.29
N LEU A 152 19.84 -6.19 10.34
CA LEU A 152 18.70 -5.28 10.23
C LEU A 152 18.97 -4.09 9.30
N ASP A 153 20.20 -3.59 9.27
CA ASP A 153 20.63 -2.51 8.37
C ASP A 153 20.52 -2.91 6.90
N THR A 154 20.87 -4.15 6.57
CA THR A 154 20.77 -4.70 5.21
C THR A 154 19.32 -4.85 4.79
N ILE A 155 18.46 -5.32 5.71
CA ILE A 155 17.02 -5.41 5.50
C ILE A 155 16.42 -4.02 5.23
N ALA A 156 16.75 -3.05 6.08
CA ALA A 156 16.29 -1.68 5.93
C ALA A 156 16.76 -1.04 4.62
N ALA A 157 18.03 -1.28 4.22
CA ALA A 157 18.57 -0.81 2.95
C ALA A 157 17.83 -1.44 1.75
N LYS A 158 17.55 -2.75 1.82
CA LYS A 158 16.78 -3.44 0.76
C LYS A 158 15.37 -2.88 0.63
N ILE A 159 14.65 -2.69 1.74
CA ILE A 159 13.30 -2.10 1.74
C ILE A 159 13.34 -0.70 1.12
N ARG A 160 14.33 0.13 1.46
CA ARG A 160 14.46 1.48 0.90
C ARG A 160 14.82 1.49 -0.58
N SER A 161 15.50 0.47 -1.09
CA SER A 161 15.87 0.36 -2.50
C SER A 161 14.74 -0.12 -3.40
N VAL A 162 13.67 -0.70 -2.83
CA VAL A 162 12.54 -1.23 -3.60
C VAL A 162 11.51 -0.14 -3.82
N ARG A 163 11.06 -0.02 -5.06
CA ARG A 163 10.10 1.02 -5.44
C ARG A 163 8.64 0.65 -5.15
N VAL A 164 8.31 -0.65 -5.16
CA VAL A 164 6.95 -1.13 -4.90
C VAL A 164 6.97 -2.19 -3.81
N ILE A 165 6.21 -1.95 -2.77
CA ILE A 165 6.05 -2.87 -1.64
C ILE A 165 4.57 -3.22 -1.54
N VAL A 166 4.28 -4.51 -1.34
CA VAL A 166 2.91 -5.03 -1.26
C VAL A 166 2.72 -5.83 0.02
N GLY A 167 1.61 -5.64 0.74
CA GLY A 167 1.35 -6.40 1.97
C GLY A 167 -0.09 -6.28 2.47
N THR A 168 -0.37 -7.01 3.57
CA THR A 168 -1.63 -6.83 4.30
C THR A 168 -1.55 -5.68 5.30
N THR A 169 -2.71 -5.19 5.72
CA THR A 169 -2.82 -4.17 6.79
C THR A 169 -2.69 -4.76 8.19
N SER A 170 -2.60 -6.08 8.32
CA SER A 170 -2.51 -6.85 9.57
C SER A 170 -1.21 -7.61 9.65
#